data_4c406abdf9e48cede61e80da57f1ec40
#
_entry.id   4c406abdf9e48cede61e80da57f1ec40
#
_cell.length_a   1.000
_cell.length_b   1.000
_cell.length_c   1.000
_cell.angle_alpha   90.00
_cell.angle_beta   90.00
_cell.angle_gamma   90.00
#
_symmetry.space_group_name_H-M   'P 1'
#
loop_
_entity.id
_entity.type
_entity.pdbx_description
1 polymer ?
#
loop_
_entity_poly.entity_id
_entity_poly.type
_entity_poly.pdbx_seq_one_letter_code
_entity_poly.pdbx_strand_id
1 'polypeptide(L)'
;MFLDLSIPYKVADMSLAEWGRKEIEVSEHEMPGLMAVRRKYGPLKPLKGVRVMGSLHMTIQTAILIETLVELGADVRWCSCNIFSTQDHAAAAIAAAGVPVFAWKGETLPEYWWCTAMALSFPGGKGPQLVVDDGGDATLLIHKGFKAENDASSLDYEPSSYEEEVILGTLKQILAEDGDKWHRTVAEWKGVSEETTTGVHRLYQMQAAGELLVPAINVNDSCTKSKFDNLYGCRESLADGIKRATDVMIAGKVVVVCGYGDVGKGCAKSMRSYGARVIVTEIDPICALQAAMEGFEVKTVESALAEGNIYVTCTGNCDIITLEHMERMRDQAIVCNIGHFDNEIQMARLEKSNAVKTTIKPQVDMYTFPDGHSIFILAEGRLVNLGCATGHPSFVMSNSFTNQCLAQMELWQKKLEVGVYRLPKHLDEEVARLHLDNLGVELTHLTQKQADYIGVPEEGPYKAEHYRY
;
A
#
# COMPACT_ATOMS: atom_id res chain seq x y z
N MET A 1 -31.28 0.22 4.12
CA MET A 1 -30.40 -0.24 3.03
C MET A 1 -28.97 -0.11 3.54
N PHE A 2 -28.21 -1.19 3.51
CA PHE A 2 -26.83 -1.20 4.03
C PHE A 2 -25.94 -0.26 3.19
N LEU A 3 -26.10 -0.27 1.87
CA LEU A 3 -25.42 0.64 0.95
C LEU A 3 -26.37 1.75 0.52
N ASP A 4 -26.33 2.88 1.22
CA ASP A 4 -27.13 4.06 0.89
C ASP A 4 -26.35 4.99 -0.06
N LEU A 5 -26.60 4.87 -1.36
CA LEU A 5 -25.96 5.69 -2.39
C LEU A 5 -26.43 7.16 -2.42
N SER A 6 -27.38 7.56 -1.56
CA SER A 6 -27.72 8.97 -1.38
C SER A 6 -26.63 9.71 -0.56
N ILE A 7 -25.78 8.98 0.16
CA ILE A 7 -24.62 9.52 0.88
C ILE A 7 -23.52 9.81 -0.14
N PRO A 8 -23.20 11.09 -0.42
CA PRO A 8 -22.24 11.45 -1.47
C PRO A 8 -20.78 11.17 -1.05
N TYR A 9 -20.47 11.22 0.23
CA TYR A 9 -19.17 10.94 0.84
C TYR A 9 -19.34 10.69 2.34
N LYS A 10 -18.32 10.09 2.98
CA LYS A 10 -18.23 10.04 4.44
C LYS A 10 -16.76 10.21 4.85
N VAL A 11 -16.47 11.34 5.50
CA VAL A 11 -15.14 11.72 6.01
C VAL A 11 -15.28 12.21 7.46
N ALA A 12 -14.16 12.32 8.18
CA ALA A 12 -14.17 12.71 9.59
C ALA A 12 -14.74 14.11 9.82
N ASP A 13 -14.22 15.11 9.11
CA ASP A 13 -14.56 16.52 9.29
C ASP A 13 -14.33 17.33 8.01
N MET A 14 -15.40 17.83 7.42
CA MET A 14 -15.36 18.67 6.22
C MET A 14 -14.71 20.05 6.43
N SER A 15 -14.61 20.53 7.67
CA SER A 15 -13.94 21.81 7.97
C SER A 15 -12.44 21.78 7.66
N LEU A 16 -11.85 20.59 7.51
CA LEU A 16 -10.44 20.38 7.18
C LEU A 16 -10.14 20.53 5.68
N ALA A 17 -11.15 20.72 4.82
CA ALA A 17 -10.99 20.72 3.36
C ALA A 17 -10.04 21.82 2.86
N GLU A 18 -10.12 23.02 3.43
CA GLU A 18 -9.24 24.14 3.05
C GLU A 18 -7.77 23.84 3.39
N TRP A 19 -7.51 23.26 4.55
CA TRP A 19 -6.17 22.81 4.92
C TRP A 19 -5.65 21.74 3.95
N GLY A 20 -6.47 20.69 3.72
CA GLY A 20 -6.12 19.64 2.77
C GLY A 20 -5.78 20.18 1.38
N ARG A 21 -6.56 21.15 0.87
CA ARG A 21 -6.29 21.79 -0.43
C ARG A 21 -4.91 22.44 -0.48
N LYS A 22 -4.53 23.17 0.55
CA LYS A 22 -3.21 23.82 0.64
C LYS A 22 -2.06 22.80 0.63
N GLU A 23 -2.21 21.70 1.34
CA GLU A 23 -1.19 20.62 1.32
C GLU A 23 -1.13 19.88 -0.02
N ILE A 24 -2.27 19.68 -0.68
CA ILE A 24 -2.31 19.11 -2.04
C ILE A 24 -1.52 20.02 -3.00
N GLU A 25 -1.74 21.34 -2.97
CA GLU A 25 -1.02 22.31 -3.82
C GLU A 25 0.50 22.26 -3.58
N VAL A 26 0.94 22.12 -2.33
CA VAL A 26 2.38 21.95 -2.01
C VAL A 26 2.90 20.64 -2.58
N SER A 27 2.18 19.53 -2.41
CA SER A 27 2.61 18.21 -2.86
C SER A 27 2.62 18.05 -4.37
N GLU A 28 1.77 18.77 -5.11
CA GLU A 28 1.79 18.79 -6.57
C GLU A 28 3.16 19.21 -7.15
N HIS A 29 3.87 20.12 -6.48
CA HIS A 29 5.23 20.53 -6.89
C HIS A 29 6.26 19.40 -6.73
N GLU A 30 6.02 18.49 -5.78
CA GLU A 30 6.86 17.32 -5.51
C GLU A 30 6.41 16.07 -6.26
N MET A 31 5.35 16.16 -7.10
CA MET A 31 4.81 15.01 -7.85
C MET A 31 4.86 15.23 -9.38
N PRO A 32 6.07 15.45 -9.93
CA PRO A 32 6.25 15.90 -11.32
C PRO A 32 5.73 14.89 -12.35
N GLY A 33 5.79 13.59 -12.06
CA GLY A 33 5.29 12.54 -12.93
C GLY A 33 3.79 12.63 -13.14
N LEU A 34 3.00 12.77 -12.06
CA LEU A 34 1.55 12.95 -12.16
C LEU A 34 1.19 14.27 -12.85
N MET A 35 1.91 15.36 -12.56
CA MET A 35 1.70 16.62 -13.26
C MET A 35 2.02 16.50 -14.74
N ALA A 36 3.03 15.73 -15.12
CA ALA A 36 3.32 15.44 -16.52
C ALA A 36 2.25 14.58 -17.19
N VAL A 37 1.69 13.57 -16.47
CA VAL A 37 0.55 12.77 -16.94
C VAL A 37 -0.67 13.66 -17.21
N ARG A 38 -1.01 14.59 -16.29
CA ARG A 38 -2.10 15.56 -16.50
C ARG A 38 -1.87 16.39 -17.76
N ARG A 39 -0.65 16.95 -17.95
CA ARG A 39 -0.32 17.75 -19.14
C ARG A 39 -0.39 16.94 -20.44
N LYS A 40 0.15 15.71 -20.43
CA LYS A 40 0.28 14.87 -21.63
C LYS A 40 -1.04 14.21 -22.04
N TYR A 41 -1.75 13.64 -21.09
CA TYR A 41 -2.92 12.80 -21.33
C TYR A 41 -4.25 13.46 -20.95
N GLY A 42 -4.26 14.46 -20.05
CA GLY A 42 -5.49 15.15 -19.63
C GLY A 42 -6.30 15.71 -20.81
N PRO A 43 -5.71 16.40 -21.79
CA PRO A 43 -6.46 16.88 -22.96
C PRO A 43 -7.10 15.77 -23.81
N LEU A 44 -6.55 14.56 -23.78
CA LEU A 44 -7.04 13.41 -24.54
C LEU A 44 -8.19 12.67 -23.86
N LYS A 45 -8.36 12.86 -22.53
CA LYS A 45 -9.38 12.19 -21.71
C LYS A 45 -9.44 10.68 -21.95
N PRO A 46 -8.33 9.92 -21.80
CA PRO A 46 -8.27 8.49 -22.15
C PRO A 46 -9.21 7.61 -21.33
N LEU A 47 -9.65 8.07 -20.15
CA LEU A 47 -10.56 7.38 -19.25
C LEU A 47 -11.96 8.04 -19.22
N LYS A 48 -12.35 8.76 -20.28
CA LYS A 48 -13.63 9.48 -20.32
C LYS A 48 -14.83 8.58 -20.02
N GLY A 49 -15.52 8.86 -18.90
CA GLY A 49 -16.71 8.15 -18.46
C GLY A 49 -16.46 6.75 -17.89
N VAL A 50 -15.20 6.39 -17.67
CA VAL A 50 -14.82 5.13 -17.03
C VAL A 50 -15.01 5.25 -15.52
N ARG A 51 -15.72 4.30 -14.92
CA ARG A 51 -15.89 4.21 -13.47
C ARG A 51 -14.68 3.55 -12.86
N VAL A 52 -13.91 4.32 -12.10
CA VAL A 52 -12.71 3.87 -11.40
C VAL A 52 -12.96 3.89 -9.90
N MET A 53 -12.82 2.75 -9.25
CA MET A 53 -12.82 2.64 -7.80
C MET A 53 -11.38 2.51 -7.30
N GLY A 54 -11.03 3.24 -6.26
CA GLY A 54 -9.75 3.09 -5.58
C GLY A 54 -9.92 2.65 -4.13
N SER A 55 -9.12 1.67 -3.75
CA SER A 55 -8.90 1.19 -2.38
C SER A 55 -7.41 1.32 -2.08
N LEU A 56 -7.01 2.52 -1.69
CA LEU A 56 -5.62 2.86 -1.44
C LEU A 56 -5.56 3.99 -0.41
N HIS A 57 -4.50 4.00 0.42
CA HIS A 57 -4.33 4.95 1.53
C HIS A 57 -4.76 6.37 1.18
N MET A 58 -5.77 6.93 1.86
CA MET A 58 -6.32 8.26 1.56
C MET A 58 -5.40 9.38 2.11
N THR A 59 -4.25 9.54 1.50
CA THR A 59 -3.24 10.56 1.84
C THR A 59 -3.32 11.77 0.90
N ILE A 60 -2.53 12.80 1.19
CA ILE A 60 -2.37 13.98 0.32
C ILE A 60 -1.88 13.54 -1.08
N GLN A 61 -0.95 12.61 -1.17
CA GLN A 61 -0.43 12.11 -2.44
C GLN A 61 -1.51 11.37 -3.23
N THR A 62 -2.33 10.60 -2.54
CA THR A 62 -3.48 9.90 -3.14
C THR A 62 -4.55 10.88 -3.64
N ALA A 63 -4.75 12.00 -2.95
CA ALA A 63 -5.63 13.06 -3.44
C ALA A 63 -5.20 13.54 -4.83
N ILE A 64 -3.89 13.68 -5.06
CA ILE A 64 -3.34 14.08 -6.36
C ILE A 64 -3.54 12.99 -7.43
N LEU A 65 -3.41 11.70 -7.05
CA LEU A 65 -3.75 10.59 -7.94
C LEU A 65 -5.24 10.63 -8.34
N ILE A 66 -6.14 10.79 -7.38
CA ILE A 66 -7.59 10.89 -7.61
C ILE A 66 -7.89 12.02 -8.61
N GLU A 67 -7.38 13.22 -8.35
CA GLU A 67 -7.59 14.36 -9.24
C GLU A 67 -6.96 14.14 -10.62
N THR A 68 -5.85 13.42 -10.70
CA THR A 68 -5.25 13.04 -11.99
C THR A 68 -6.17 12.09 -12.77
N LEU A 69 -6.74 11.07 -12.12
CA LEU A 69 -7.71 10.17 -12.76
C LEU A 69 -8.97 10.93 -13.24
N VAL A 70 -9.46 11.87 -12.43
CA VAL A 70 -10.56 12.77 -12.83
C VAL A 70 -10.15 13.63 -14.03
N GLU A 71 -8.95 14.19 -14.04
CA GLU A 71 -8.41 14.95 -15.17
C GLU A 71 -8.29 14.10 -16.43
N LEU A 72 -7.99 12.80 -16.30
CA LEU A 72 -8.02 11.83 -17.40
C LEU A 72 -9.44 11.45 -17.84
N GLY A 73 -10.47 11.93 -17.17
CA GLY A 73 -11.89 11.79 -17.54
C GLY A 73 -12.65 10.70 -16.78
N ALA A 74 -12.06 10.08 -15.79
CA ALA A 74 -12.69 9.03 -15.00
C ALA A 74 -13.80 9.56 -14.06
N ASP A 75 -14.80 8.72 -13.80
CA ASP A 75 -15.74 8.86 -12.68
C ASP A 75 -15.18 8.05 -11.51
N VAL A 76 -14.71 8.74 -10.47
CA VAL A 76 -13.89 8.15 -9.41
C VAL A 76 -14.66 8.05 -8.10
N ARG A 77 -14.52 6.91 -7.41
CA ARG A 77 -14.93 6.72 -6.00
C ARG A 77 -13.77 6.11 -5.22
N TRP A 78 -13.62 6.48 -3.97
CA TRP A 78 -12.42 6.12 -3.19
C TRP A 78 -12.71 5.71 -1.76
N CYS A 79 -11.95 4.72 -1.26
CA CYS A 79 -11.83 4.39 0.16
C CYS A 79 -10.34 4.19 0.53
N SER A 80 -10.03 4.14 1.82
CA SER A 80 -8.70 3.75 2.27
C SER A 80 -8.54 2.23 2.29
N CYS A 81 -7.30 1.76 2.21
CA CYS A 81 -6.94 0.34 2.36
C CYS A 81 -6.38 0.02 3.76
N ASN A 82 -6.49 0.95 4.72
CA ASN A 82 -6.02 0.76 6.09
C ASN A 82 -6.74 1.71 7.04
N ILE A 83 -7.15 1.21 8.21
CA ILE A 83 -7.95 1.96 9.20
C ILE A 83 -7.22 3.15 9.85
N PHE A 84 -5.89 3.22 9.78
CA PHE A 84 -5.09 4.28 10.41
C PHE A 84 -4.36 5.19 9.44
N SER A 85 -4.42 4.93 8.13
CA SER A 85 -3.59 5.62 7.15
C SER A 85 -4.21 6.88 6.56
N THR A 86 -5.52 7.08 6.71
CA THR A 86 -6.20 8.27 6.16
C THR A 86 -5.67 9.56 6.79
N GLN A 87 -5.40 10.55 5.95
CA GLN A 87 -5.23 11.95 6.34
C GLN A 87 -6.58 12.65 6.16
N ASP A 88 -7.26 12.96 7.26
CA ASP A 88 -8.66 13.44 7.24
C ASP A 88 -8.84 14.72 6.43
N HIS A 89 -7.83 15.59 6.43
CA HIS A 89 -7.84 16.81 5.62
C HIS A 89 -7.70 16.53 4.11
N ALA A 90 -6.99 15.44 3.72
CA ALA A 90 -6.95 15.00 2.33
C ALA A 90 -8.31 14.46 1.86
N ALA A 91 -8.94 13.61 2.68
CA ALA A 91 -10.26 13.06 2.41
C ALA A 91 -11.32 14.19 2.30
N ALA A 92 -11.29 15.17 3.21
CA ALA A 92 -12.18 16.32 3.19
C ALA A 92 -11.99 17.20 1.94
N ALA A 93 -10.74 17.44 1.50
CA ALA A 93 -10.44 18.24 0.31
C ALA A 93 -11.00 17.59 -0.96
N ILE A 94 -10.84 16.27 -1.10
CA ILE A 94 -11.34 15.53 -2.27
C ILE A 94 -12.87 15.41 -2.26
N ALA A 95 -13.49 15.20 -1.09
CA ALA A 95 -14.94 15.23 -0.94
C ALA A 95 -15.50 16.61 -1.30
N ALA A 96 -14.85 17.71 -0.88
CA ALA A 96 -15.24 19.09 -1.23
C ALA A 96 -15.08 19.39 -2.73
N ALA A 97 -14.15 18.71 -3.43
CA ALA A 97 -14.00 18.77 -4.88
C ALA A 97 -15.07 17.95 -5.63
N GLY A 98 -15.98 17.28 -4.92
CA GLY A 98 -17.10 16.55 -5.49
C GLY A 98 -16.82 15.10 -5.85
N VAL A 99 -15.68 14.54 -5.42
CA VAL A 99 -15.38 13.12 -5.59
C VAL A 99 -15.88 12.34 -4.37
N PRO A 100 -16.68 11.28 -4.55
CA PRO A 100 -17.13 10.43 -3.46
C PRO A 100 -15.96 9.72 -2.76
N VAL A 101 -15.69 10.10 -1.51
CA VAL A 101 -14.67 9.53 -0.64
C VAL A 101 -15.32 8.98 0.62
N PHE A 102 -14.97 7.76 0.98
CA PHE A 102 -15.41 7.05 2.18
C PHE A 102 -14.17 6.64 2.95
N ALA A 103 -13.64 7.54 3.79
CA ALA A 103 -12.42 7.28 4.55
C ALA A 103 -12.24 8.27 5.70
N TRP A 104 -11.77 7.79 6.86
CA TRP A 104 -11.28 8.61 7.98
C TRP A 104 -10.26 7.84 8.81
N LYS A 105 -9.41 8.55 9.54
CA LYS A 105 -8.43 7.91 10.41
C LYS A 105 -9.10 7.35 11.66
N GLY A 106 -8.87 6.07 11.94
CA GLY A 106 -9.44 5.39 13.10
C GLY A 106 -10.78 4.72 12.82
N GLU A 107 -11.03 4.33 11.58
CA GLU A 107 -12.15 3.45 11.23
C GLU A 107 -12.11 2.16 12.09
N THR A 108 -13.27 1.68 12.49
CA THR A 108 -13.42 0.30 12.96
C THR A 108 -13.44 -0.66 11.75
N LEU A 109 -13.16 -1.94 11.96
CA LEU A 109 -13.23 -2.92 10.86
C LEU A 109 -14.61 -2.97 10.15
N PRO A 110 -15.75 -2.92 10.85
CA PRO A 110 -17.06 -2.80 10.20
C PRO A 110 -17.20 -1.52 9.34
N GLU A 111 -16.68 -0.39 9.80
CA GLU A 111 -16.71 0.86 9.05
C GLU A 111 -15.81 0.79 7.81
N TYR A 112 -14.62 0.23 7.94
CA TYR A 112 -13.68 0.01 6.84
C TYR A 112 -14.29 -0.82 5.70
N TRP A 113 -14.87 -1.97 6.02
CA TRP A 113 -15.49 -2.84 5.00
C TRP A 113 -16.79 -2.25 4.43
N TRP A 114 -17.52 -1.45 5.22
CA TRP A 114 -18.62 -0.66 4.71
C TRP A 114 -18.13 0.42 3.73
N CYS A 115 -17.04 1.15 4.04
CA CYS A 115 -16.42 2.14 3.15
C CYS A 115 -16.00 1.52 1.83
N THR A 116 -15.36 0.35 1.87
CA THR A 116 -14.96 -0.41 0.68
C THR A 116 -16.18 -0.79 -0.17
N ALA A 117 -17.23 -1.31 0.43
CA ALA A 117 -18.46 -1.66 -0.27
C ALA A 117 -19.18 -0.44 -0.87
N MET A 118 -19.18 0.71 -0.17
CA MET A 118 -19.72 1.98 -0.68
C MET A 118 -18.91 2.52 -1.87
N ALA A 119 -17.58 2.46 -1.83
CA ALA A 119 -16.72 2.86 -2.93
C ALA A 119 -16.88 1.95 -4.16
N LEU A 120 -17.14 0.66 -3.97
CA LEU A 120 -17.47 -0.32 -5.02
C LEU A 120 -18.88 -0.15 -5.63
N SER A 121 -19.67 0.79 -5.13
CA SER A 121 -21.07 0.95 -5.54
C SER A 121 -21.28 2.29 -6.25
N PHE A 122 -21.57 2.22 -7.54
CA PHE A 122 -21.86 3.40 -8.38
C PHE A 122 -23.38 3.59 -8.58
N PRO A 123 -23.83 4.82 -8.88
CA PRO A 123 -25.25 5.09 -9.14
C PRO A 123 -25.83 4.18 -10.22
N GLY A 124 -27.12 3.84 -10.07
CA GLY A 124 -27.83 2.97 -11.01
C GLY A 124 -27.52 1.48 -10.87
N GLY A 125 -27.05 1.05 -9.69
CA GLY A 125 -26.75 -0.36 -9.40
C GLY A 125 -25.50 -0.88 -10.14
N LYS A 126 -24.62 0.02 -10.57
CA LYS A 126 -23.38 -0.30 -11.29
C LYS A 126 -22.22 -0.52 -10.33
N GLY A 127 -21.24 -1.29 -10.77
CA GLY A 127 -19.94 -1.42 -10.14
C GLY A 127 -18.85 -0.62 -10.87
N PRO A 128 -17.58 -0.69 -10.40
CA PRO A 128 -16.44 -0.13 -11.12
C PRO A 128 -16.18 -0.90 -12.43
N GLN A 129 -15.56 -0.21 -13.38
CA GLN A 129 -14.99 -0.82 -14.58
C GLN A 129 -13.50 -1.05 -14.46
N LEU A 130 -12.85 -0.27 -13.64
CA LEU A 130 -11.44 -0.43 -13.25
C LEU A 130 -11.30 -0.27 -11.73
N VAL A 131 -10.32 -0.96 -11.17
CA VAL A 131 -9.98 -0.88 -9.74
C VAL A 131 -8.50 -0.52 -9.59
N VAL A 132 -8.20 0.43 -8.72
CA VAL A 132 -6.88 0.67 -8.15
C VAL A 132 -6.91 0.07 -6.76
N ASP A 133 -6.12 -0.96 -6.50
CA ASP A 133 -6.13 -1.68 -5.22
C ASP A 133 -4.75 -1.65 -4.55
N ASP A 134 -4.75 -1.73 -3.24
CA ASP A 134 -3.55 -1.78 -2.42
C ASP A 134 -3.77 -2.78 -1.26
N GLY A 135 -3.23 -3.98 -1.45
CA GLY A 135 -3.44 -5.12 -0.57
C GLY A 135 -4.52 -6.10 -1.06
N GLY A 136 -5.27 -5.74 -2.10
CA GLY A 136 -6.23 -6.62 -2.75
C GLY A 136 -7.56 -6.79 -2.02
N ASP A 137 -7.95 -5.87 -1.13
CA ASP A 137 -9.17 -6.01 -0.33
C ASP A 137 -10.44 -5.72 -1.15
N ALA A 138 -10.42 -4.71 -2.01
CA ALA A 138 -11.52 -4.47 -2.95
C ALA A 138 -11.68 -5.63 -3.93
N THR A 139 -10.58 -6.12 -4.47
CA THR A 139 -10.53 -7.31 -5.33
C THR A 139 -11.08 -8.55 -4.64
N LEU A 140 -10.68 -8.79 -3.38
CA LEU A 140 -11.16 -9.89 -2.56
C LEU A 140 -12.69 -9.83 -2.36
N LEU A 141 -13.21 -8.64 -2.05
CA LEU A 141 -14.64 -8.44 -1.81
C LEU A 141 -15.46 -8.75 -3.07
N ILE A 142 -15.00 -8.32 -4.25
CA ILE A 142 -15.65 -8.64 -5.53
C ILE A 142 -15.64 -10.15 -5.79
N HIS A 143 -14.50 -10.82 -5.62
CA HIS A 143 -14.36 -12.27 -5.88
C HIS A 143 -15.20 -13.10 -4.92
N LYS A 144 -15.15 -12.82 -3.62
CA LYS A 144 -15.98 -13.51 -2.60
C LYS A 144 -17.47 -13.25 -2.84
N GLY A 145 -17.84 -12.02 -3.18
CA GLY A 145 -19.22 -11.66 -3.49
C GLY A 145 -19.75 -12.36 -4.74
N PHE A 146 -18.98 -12.39 -5.82
CA PHE A 146 -19.32 -13.12 -7.03
C PHE A 146 -19.51 -14.64 -6.79
N LYS A 147 -18.61 -15.23 -5.98
CA LYS A 147 -18.71 -16.63 -5.57
C LYS A 147 -19.98 -16.88 -4.74
N ALA A 148 -20.31 -15.96 -3.83
CA ALA A 148 -21.47 -16.07 -2.95
C ALA A 148 -22.81 -15.93 -3.70
N GLU A 149 -22.86 -15.14 -4.76
CA GLU A 149 -24.06 -15.07 -5.63
C GLU A 149 -24.29 -16.36 -6.42
N ASN A 150 -23.22 -17.11 -6.75
CA ASN A 150 -23.34 -18.44 -7.35
C ASN A 150 -23.69 -19.52 -6.32
N ASP A 151 -23.12 -19.43 -5.12
CA ASP A 151 -23.32 -20.37 -4.01
C ASP A 151 -23.21 -19.64 -2.68
N ALA A 152 -24.36 -19.31 -2.08
CA ALA A 152 -24.44 -18.60 -0.81
C ALA A 152 -23.77 -19.38 0.33
N SER A 153 -23.71 -20.73 0.25
CA SER A 153 -23.05 -21.56 1.26
C SER A 153 -21.53 -21.33 1.33
N SER A 154 -20.95 -20.72 0.30
CA SER A 154 -19.53 -20.31 0.30
C SER A 154 -19.16 -19.30 1.39
N LEU A 155 -20.17 -18.67 2.03
CA LEU A 155 -20.01 -17.79 3.18
C LEU A 155 -20.29 -18.48 4.54
N ASP A 156 -20.63 -19.78 4.54
CA ASP A 156 -21.02 -20.52 5.75
C ASP A 156 -19.87 -21.37 6.28
N TYR A 157 -18.81 -20.71 6.72
CA TYR A 157 -17.67 -21.31 7.40
C TYR A 157 -17.28 -20.51 8.64
N GLU A 158 -16.55 -21.12 9.56
CA GLU A 158 -16.08 -20.45 10.78
C GLU A 158 -14.96 -19.47 10.43
N PRO A 159 -15.13 -18.16 10.74
CA PRO A 159 -14.11 -17.17 10.44
C PRO A 159 -12.83 -17.40 11.25
N SER A 160 -11.68 -17.23 10.63
CA SER A 160 -10.36 -17.37 11.26
C SER A 160 -9.96 -16.15 12.09
N SER A 161 -10.63 -15.01 11.85
CA SER A 161 -10.37 -13.73 12.53
C SER A 161 -11.63 -12.88 12.64
N TYR A 162 -11.59 -11.87 13.52
CA TYR A 162 -12.67 -10.89 13.62
C TYR A 162 -12.88 -10.12 12.32
N GLU A 163 -11.80 -9.81 11.59
CA GLU A 163 -11.90 -9.15 10.30
C GLU A 163 -12.62 -10.03 9.27
N GLU A 164 -12.33 -11.32 9.23
CA GLU A 164 -13.03 -12.25 8.35
C GLU A 164 -14.51 -12.38 8.71
N GLU A 165 -14.85 -12.38 10.02
CA GLU A 165 -16.23 -12.30 10.48
C GLU A 165 -16.96 -11.09 9.91
N VAL A 166 -16.32 -9.92 9.95
CA VAL A 166 -16.88 -8.66 9.41
C VAL A 166 -17.05 -8.74 7.89
N ILE A 167 -16.09 -9.30 7.16
CA ILE A 167 -16.19 -9.51 5.71
C ILE A 167 -17.40 -10.39 5.37
N LEU A 168 -17.53 -11.53 6.05
CA LEU A 168 -18.65 -12.45 5.82
C LEU A 168 -20.00 -11.78 6.14
N GLY A 169 -20.06 -11.03 7.24
CA GLY A 169 -21.25 -10.25 7.61
C GLY A 169 -21.62 -9.21 6.55
N THR A 170 -20.65 -8.46 6.05
CA THR A 170 -20.83 -7.47 4.99
C THR A 170 -21.35 -8.11 3.70
N LEU A 171 -20.75 -9.22 3.26
CA LEU A 171 -21.18 -9.93 2.06
C LEU A 171 -22.59 -10.51 2.20
N LYS A 172 -22.93 -11.12 3.35
CA LYS A 172 -24.28 -11.65 3.63
C LYS A 172 -25.34 -10.53 3.58
N GLN A 173 -24.99 -9.35 4.13
CA GLN A 173 -25.90 -8.18 4.09
C GLN A 173 -26.14 -7.68 2.67
N ILE A 174 -25.08 -7.54 1.87
CA ILE A 174 -25.18 -7.12 0.47
C ILE A 174 -25.97 -8.14 -0.34
N LEU A 175 -25.70 -9.43 -0.19
CA LEU A 175 -26.39 -10.50 -0.90
C LEU A 175 -27.90 -10.52 -0.59
N ALA A 176 -28.29 -10.23 0.64
CA ALA A 176 -29.70 -10.16 1.06
C ALA A 176 -30.45 -8.95 0.45
N GLU A 177 -29.76 -7.84 0.21
CA GLU A 177 -30.36 -6.61 -0.36
C GLU A 177 -30.31 -6.58 -1.89
N ASP A 178 -29.26 -7.13 -2.50
CA ASP A 178 -29.01 -7.11 -3.95
C ASP A 178 -28.22 -8.36 -4.37
N GLY A 179 -28.94 -9.42 -4.65
CA GLY A 179 -28.38 -10.74 -4.94
C GLY A 179 -27.78 -10.90 -6.34
N ASP A 180 -27.60 -9.81 -7.11
CA ASP A 180 -26.99 -9.80 -8.45
C ASP A 180 -25.96 -8.67 -8.63
N LYS A 181 -25.57 -8.01 -7.54
CA LYS A 181 -24.64 -6.88 -7.54
C LYS A 181 -23.28 -7.26 -8.12
N TRP A 182 -22.75 -8.38 -7.69
CA TRP A 182 -21.39 -8.79 -8.04
C TRP A 182 -21.30 -9.33 -9.46
N HIS A 183 -22.32 -10.05 -9.94
CA HIS A 183 -22.40 -10.46 -11.35
C HIS A 183 -22.44 -9.25 -12.28
N ARG A 184 -23.27 -8.24 -11.96
CA ARG A 184 -23.31 -7.00 -12.73
C ARG A 184 -21.97 -6.25 -12.68
N THR A 185 -21.31 -6.24 -11.53
CA THR A 185 -19.98 -5.62 -11.37
C THR A 185 -18.96 -6.33 -12.27
N VAL A 186 -18.85 -7.65 -12.16
CA VAL A 186 -17.87 -8.46 -12.90
C VAL A 186 -18.12 -8.39 -14.42
N ALA A 187 -19.37 -8.32 -14.86
CA ALA A 187 -19.71 -8.20 -16.29
C ALA A 187 -19.12 -6.96 -16.97
N GLU A 188 -18.93 -5.87 -16.22
CA GLU A 188 -18.35 -4.61 -16.72
C GLU A 188 -16.91 -4.37 -16.28
N TRP A 189 -16.39 -5.14 -15.32
CA TRP A 189 -15.06 -4.98 -14.76
C TRP A 189 -13.97 -5.39 -15.76
N LYS A 190 -13.07 -4.47 -16.12
CA LYS A 190 -12.03 -4.66 -17.14
C LYS A 190 -10.67 -5.02 -16.55
N GLY A 191 -10.44 -4.73 -15.28
CA GLY A 191 -9.21 -5.08 -14.63
C GLY A 191 -8.92 -4.32 -13.36
N VAL A 192 -7.83 -4.72 -12.71
CA VAL A 192 -7.29 -4.14 -11.48
C VAL A 192 -5.81 -3.86 -11.62
N SER A 193 -5.34 -2.75 -11.05
CA SER A 193 -3.93 -2.50 -10.81
C SER A 193 -3.64 -2.57 -9.31
N GLU A 194 -2.60 -3.33 -8.94
CA GLU A 194 -2.25 -3.61 -7.55
C GLU A 194 -0.94 -2.94 -7.15
N GLU A 195 -0.98 -2.20 -6.04
CA GLU A 195 0.12 -1.37 -5.56
C GLU A 195 1.16 -2.15 -4.76
N THR A 196 0.77 -3.16 -3.98
CA THR A 196 1.64 -3.74 -2.95
C THR A 196 1.92 -5.22 -3.13
N THR A 197 3.07 -5.68 -2.62
CA THR A 197 3.53 -7.08 -2.68
C THR A 197 2.48 -8.07 -2.19
N THR A 198 1.78 -7.75 -1.10
CA THR A 198 0.79 -8.67 -0.50
C THR A 198 -0.43 -8.85 -1.40
N GLY A 199 -0.95 -7.76 -1.99
CA GLY A 199 -2.06 -7.86 -2.94
C GLY A 199 -1.65 -8.58 -4.22
N VAL A 200 -0.44 -8.33 -4.73
CA VAL A 200 0.13 -9.08 -5.86
C VAL A 200 0.19 -10.58 -5.57
N HIS A 201 0.60 -10.96 -4.35
CA HIS A 201 0.62 -12.37 -3.96
C HIS A 201 -0.78 -13.00 -3.99
N ARG A 202 -1.80 -12.29 -3.49
CA ARG A 202 -3.20 -12.72 -3.60
C ARG A 202 -3.65 -12.91 -5.05
N LEU A 203 -3.30 -11.99 -5.94
CA LEU A 203 -3.62 -12.09 -7.37
C LEU A 203 -3.00 -13.33 -8.02
N TYR A 204 -1.72 -13.62 -7.73
CA TYR A 204 -1.08 -14.84 -8.22
C TYR A 204 -1.70 -16.11 -7.64
N GLN A 205 -2.12 -16.11 -6.37
CA GLN A 205 -2.85 -17.23 -5.78
C GLN A 205 -4.20 -17.46 -6.47
N MET A 206 -4.98 -16.39 -6.70
CA MET A 206 -6.25 -16.47 -7.45
C MET A 206 -6.03 -16.97 -8.88
N GLN A 207 -4.99 -16.49 -9.57
CA GLN A 207 -4.63 -16.98 -10.90
C GLN A 207 -4.28 -18.46 -10.89
N ALA A 208 -3.44 -18.91 -9.95
CA ALA A 208 -3.05 -20.32 -9.83
C ALA A 208 -4.22 -21.25 -9.50
N ALA A 209 -5.21 -20.75 -8.74
CA ALA A 209 -6.45 -21.46 -8.42
C ALA A 209 -7.48 -21.42 -9.58
N GLY A 210 -7.25 -20.64 -10.64
CA GLY A 210 -8.22 -20.43 -11.72
C GLY A 210 -9.45 -19.60 -11.29
N GLU A 211 -9.32 -18.83 -10.20
CA GLU A 211 -10.41 -18.01 -9.63
C GLU A 211 -10.33 -16.53 -10.04
N LEU A 212 -9.20 -16.07 -10.59
CA LEU A 212 -9.05 -14.68 -11.02
C LEU A 212 -10.06 -14.35 -12.12
N LEU A 213 -10.85 -13.28 -11.94
CA LEU A 213 -11.97 -12.95 -12.81
C LEU A 213 -11.62 -11.97 -13.94
N VAL A 214 -10.54 -11.20 -13.79
CA VAL A 214 -10.15 -10.13 -14.73
C VAL A 214 -8.64 -10.07 -14.88
N PRO A 215 -8.10 -9.41 -15.92
CA PRO A 215 -6.67 -9.10 -15.99
C PRO A 215 -6.27 -8.16 -14.85
N ALA A 216 -5.09 -8.40 -14.30
CA ALA A 216 -4.50 -7.61 -13.24
C ALA A 216 -3.12 -7.10 -13.65
N ILE A 217 -2.80 -5.82 -13.37
CA ILE A 217 -1.45 -5.28 -13.53
C ILE A 217 -0.79 -5.16 -12.17
N ASN A 218 0.29 -5.90 -11.99
CA ASN A 218 1.19 -5.81 -10.85
C ASN A 218 2.05 -4.56 -11.00
N VAL A 219 1.62 -3.47 -10.39
CA VAL A 219 2.37 -2.20 -10.34
C VAL A 219 3.54 -2.29 -9.38
N ASN A 220 3.40 -3.04 -8.27
CA ASN A 220 4.47 -3.19 -7.29
C ASN A 220 5.80 -3.61 -7.90
N ASP A 221 5.77 -4.48 -8.91
CA ASP A 221 6.98 -5.01 -9.53
C ASP A 221 7.51 -4.18 -10.72
N SER A 222 6.91 -3.05 -11.04
CA SER A 222 7.54 -2.05 -11.91
C SER A 222 8.84 -1.56 -11.25
N CYS A 223 9.92 -1.39 -12.02
CA CYS A 223 11.20 -0.96 -11.43
C CYS A 223 11.10 0.44 -10.84
N THR A 224 10.36 1.34 -11.51
CA THR A 224 10.10 2.69 -11.02
C THR A 224 9.16 2.74 -9.80
N LYS A 225 8.54 1.62 -9.43
CA LYS A 225 7.80 1.48 -8.16
C LYS A 225 8.67 0.79 -7.11
N SER A 226 9.02 -0.48 -7.29
CA SER A 226 9.68 -1.28 -6.24
C SER A 226 11.07 -0.76 -5.84
N LYS A 227 11.85 -0.24 -6.79
CA LYS A 227 13.19 0.31 -6.52
C LYS A 227 13.17 1.76 -6.03
N PHE A 228 12.01 2.40 -5.99
CA PHE A 228 11.81 3.76 -5.51
C PHE A 228 10.94 3.78 -4.24
N ASP A 229 9.67 3.44 -4.35
CA ASP A 229 8.71 3.40 -3.25
C ASP A 229 9.17 2.48 -2.11
N ASN A 230 9.32 1.19 -2.39
CA ASN A 230 9.68 0.22 -1.36
C ASN A 230 11.07 0.50 -0.76
N LEU A 231 12.00 1.03 -1.55
CA LEU A 231 13.37 1.31 -1.11
C LEU A 231 13.49 2.71 -0.49
N TYR A 232 13.32 3.75 -1.30
CA TYR A 232 13.53 5.14 -0.85
C TYR A 232 12.40 5.65 0.02
N GLY A 233 11.14 5.26 -0.27
CA GLY A 233 9.99 5.60 0.54
C GLY A 233 10.13 5.10 1.97
N CYS A 234 10.44 3.80 2.14
CA CYS A 234 10.67 3.22 3.47
C CYS A 234 11.92 3.77 4.14
N ARG A 235 12.95 4.14 3.36
CA ARG A 235 14.16 4.76 3.90
C ARG A 235 13.88 6.06 4.64
N GLU A 236 12.94 6.87 4.16
CA GLU A 236 12.56 8.14 4.82
C GLU A 236 11.45 7.93 5.85
N SER A 237 10.38 7.24 5.48
CA SER A 237 9.15 7.17 6.27
C SER A 237 9.26 6.30 7.52
N LEU A 238 10.16 5.29 7.57
CA LEU A 238 10.38 4.52 8.79
C LEU A 238 10.87 5.40 9.94
N ALA A 239 11.91 6.20 9.68
CA ALA A 239 12.47 7.09 10.70
C ALA A 239 11.43 8.14 11.13
N ASP A 240 10.63 8.67 10.22
CA ASP A 240 9.57 9.63 10.52
C ASP A 240 8.52 9.01 11.45
N GLY A 241 8.04 7.78 11.15
CA GLY A 241 7.09 7.07 11.99
C GLY A 241 7.60 6.82 13.40
N ILE A 242 8.82 6.27 13.54
CA ILE A 242 9.42 5.99 14.85
C ILE A 242 9.61 7.28 15.64
N LYS A 243 10.15 8.33 15.04
CA LYS A 243 10.46 9.61 15.72
C LYS A 243 9.20 10.35 16.15
N ARG A 244 8.17 10.42 15.31
CA ARG A 244 6.89 11.04 15.70
C ARG A 244 6.17 10.26 16.79
N ALA A 245 6.27 8.92 16.76
CA ALA A 245 5.68 8.07 17.78
C ALA A 245 6.35 8.25 19.15
N THR A 246 7.68 8.33 19.21
CA THR A 246 8.44 8.10 20.43
C THR A 246 9.41 9.21 20.81
N ASP A 247 9.76 10.12 19.91
CA ASP A 247 10.83 11.11 20.05
C ASP A 247 12.20 10.53 20.44
N VAL A 248 12.40 9.22 20.26
CA VAL A 248 13.68 8.57 20.64
C VAL A 248 14.82 9.01 19.73
N MET A 249 15.99 9.12 20.32
CA MET A 249 17.22 9.25 19.56
C MET A 249 17.60 7.89 18.96
N ILE A 250 17.72 7.80 17.64
CA ILE A 250 18.06 6.56 16.93
C ILE A 250 19.55 6.27 17.04
N ALA A 251 20.41 7.31 17.03
CA ALA A 251 21.85 7.15 17.15
C ALA A 251 22.25 6.39 18.43
N GLY A 252 23.19 5.46 18.28
CA GLY A 252 23.69 4.63 19.39
C GLY A 252 22.79 3.47 19.78
N LYS A 253 21.59 3.32 19.17
CA LYS A 253 20.72 2.17 19.40
C LYS A 253 21.07 1.00 18.49
N VAL A 254 20.67 -0.19 18.92
CA VAL A 254 20.67 -1.40 18.09
C VAL A 254 19.29 -1.54 17.47
N VAL A 255 19.23 -1.53 16.13
CA VAL A 255 18.01 -1.70 15.38
C VAL A 255 18.03 -3.06 14.65
N VAL A 256 17.07 -3.89 14.92
CA VAL A 256 16.88 -5.20 14.27
C VAL A 256 15.86 -5.02 13.15
N VAL A 257 16.31 -5.19 11.91
CA VAL A 257 15.46 -5.12 10.70
C VAL A 257 15.21 -6.54 10.23
N CYS A 258 13.94 -6.97 10.31
CA CYS A 258 13.52 -8.31 9.92
C CYS A 258 13.08 -8.30 8.46
N GLY A 259 13.96 -8.81 7.58
CA GLY A 259 13.85 -8.81 6.13
C GLY A 259 14.86 -7.90 5.44
N TYR A 260 15.37 -8.30 4.25
CA TYR A 260 16.31 -7.52 3.44
C TYR A 260 15.93 -7.50 1.95
N GLY A 261 14.63 -7.53 1.66
CA GLY A 261 14.06 -7.15 0.36
C GLY A 261 14.20 -5.63 0.13
N ASP A 262 13.51 -5.08 -0.84
CA ASP A 262 13.61 -3.64 -1.16
C ASP A 262 13.24 -2.76 0.07
N VAL A 263 12.18 -3.10 0.80
CA VAL A 263 11.77 -2.42 2.03
C VAL A 263 12.87 -2.52 3.10
N GLY A 264 13.35 -3.72 3.38
CA GLY A 264 14.37 -3.95 4.39
C GLY A 264 15.70 -3.25 4.11
N LYS A 265 16.09 -3.19 2.82
CA LYS A 265 17.26 -2.43 2.35
C LYS A 265 17.11 -0.93 2.65
N GLY A 266 15.93 -0.38 2.38
CA GLY A 266 15.60 1.01 2.71
C GLY A 266 15.69 1.26 4.22
N CYS A 267 15.01 0.42 5.01
CA CYS A 267 14.97 0.52 6.47
C CYS A 267 16.36 0.39 7.10
N ALA A 268 17.14 -0.60 6.71
CA ALA A 268 18.50 -0.81 7.25
C ALA A 268 19.44 0.37 6.94
N LYS A 269 19.40 0.88 5.70
CA LYS A 269 20.16 2.07 5.29
C LYS A 269 19.73 3.32 6.06
N SER A 270 18.42 3.51 6.26
CA SER A 270 17.87 4.60 7.04
C SER A 270 18.43 4.60 8.47
N MET A 271 18.23 3.51 9.18
CA MET A 271 18.64 3.40 10.58
C MET A 271 20.15 3.59 10.75
N ARG A 272 20.95 3.00 9.85
CA ARG A 272 22.41 3.20 9.84
C ARG A 272 22.80 4.67 9.59
N SER A 273 22.09 5.36 8.71
CA SER A 273 22.37 6.79 8.43
C SER A 273 22.09 7.70 9.62
N TYR A 274 21.18 7.31 10.51
CA TYR A 274 20.93 7.97 11.79
C TYR A 274 21.93 7.58 12.89
N GLY A 275 22.90 6.70 12.61
CA GLY A 275 23.94 6.31 13.57
C GLY A 275 23.55 5.12 14.44
N ALA A 276 22.57 4.32 14.06
CA ALA A 276 22.27 3.05 14.71
C ALA A 276 23.25 1.95 14.28
N ARG A 277 23.49 0.99 15.16
CA ARG A 277 24.02 -0.33 14.79
C ARG A 277 22.86 -1.18 14.31
N VAL A 278 22.91 -1.63 13.06
CA VAL A 278 21.83 -2.38 12.44
C VAL A 278 22.17 -3.87 12.37
N ILE A 279 21.25 -4.70 12.82
CA ILE A 279 21.23 -6.15 12.65
C ILE A 279 20.11 -6.47 11.66
N VAL A 280 20.40 -7.29 10.67
CA VAL A 280 19.42 -7.78 9.67
C VAL A 280 19.09 -9.22 9.99
N THR A 281 17.82 -9.60 9.88
CA THR A 281 17.41 -11.01 9.84
C THR A 281 16.86 -11.35 8.47
N GLU A 282 17.22 -12.50 7.90
CA GLU A 282 16.84 -12.83 6.52
C GLU A 282 16.83 -14.35 6.30
N ILE A 283 15.91 -14.83 5.49
CA ILE A 283 15.79 -16.25 5.10
C ILE A 283 16.38 -16.52 3.72
N ASP A 284 16.39 -15.52 2.81
CA ASP A 284 16.96 -15.65 1.48
C ASP A 284 18.48 -15.51 1.56
N PRO A 285 19.26 -16.55 1.19
CA PRO A 285 20.72 -16.50 1.27
C PRO A 285 21.35 -15.43 0.36
N ILE A 286 20.67 -15.04 -0.75
CA ILE A 286 21.17 -13.97 -1.62
C ILE A 286 21.01 -12.62 -0.93
N CYS A 287 19.85 -12.34 -0.37
CA CYS A 287 19.60 -11.11 0.38
C CYS A 287 20.47 -11.02 1.65
N ALA A 288 20.65 -12.14 2.37
CA ALA A 288 21.55 -12.21 3.51
C ALA A 288 23.01 -11.91 3.13
N LEU A 289 23.49 -12.48 2.02
CA LEU A 289 24.82 -12.19 1.49
C LEU A 289 24.96 -10.73 1.09
N GLN A 290 23.98 -10.13 0.44
CA GLN A 290 23.98 -8.70 0.11
C GLN A 290 24.07 -7.84 1.38
N ALA A 291 23.29 -8.15 2.43
CA ALA A 291 23.34 -7.43 3.69
C ALA A 291 24.74 -7.49 4.32
N ALA A 292 25.35 -8.68 4.33
CA ALA A 292 26.69 -8.88 4.84
C ALA A 292 27.74 -8.09 4.02
N MET A 293 27.66 -8.08 2.70
CA MET A 293 28.57 -7.32 1.82
C MET A 293 28.41 -5.80 2.00
N GLU A 294 27.21 -5.34 2.35
CA GLU A 294 26.97 -3.92 2.71
C GLU A 294 27.42 -3.58 4.15
N GLY A 295 27.96 -4.55 4.90
CA GLY A 295 28.53 -4.34 6.23
C GLY A 295 27.48 -4.36 7.35
N PHE A 296 26.34 -4.97 7.14
CA PHE A 296 25.37 -5.26 8.20
C PHE A 296 25.71 -6.59 8.88
N GLU A 297 25.44 -6.65 10.17
CA GLU A 297 25.45 -7.91 10.91
C GLU A 297 24.18 -8.70 10.57
N VAL A 298 24.30 -9.97 10.19
CA VAL A 298 23.15 -10.84 9.87
C VAL A 298 23.04 -11.92 10.94
N LYS A 299 21.87 -11.96 11.60
CA LYS A 299 21.56 -12.88 12.72
C LYS A 299 20.13 -13.35 12.65
N THR A 300 19.74 -14.31 13.51
CA THR A 300 18.32 -14.61 13.77
C THR A 300 17.73 -13.61 14.77
N VAL A 301 16.40 -13.52 14.82
CA VAL A 301 15.72 -12.66 15.81
C VAL A 301 16.12 -13.06 17.23
N GLU A 302 16.12 -14.38 17.51
CA GLU A 302 16.45 -14.93 18.85
C GLU A 302 17.86 -14.54 19.30
N SER A 303 18.80 -14.48 18.37
CA SER A 303 20.19 -14.08 18.67
C SER A 303 20.33 -12.57 18.93
N ALA A 304 19.38 -11.77 18.44
CA ALA A 304 19.38 -10.32 18.58
C ALA A 304 18.59 -9.82 19.81
N LEU A 305 17.79 -10.66 20.48
CA LEU A 305 16.87 -10.24 21.56
C LEU A 305 17.58 -9.56 22.74
N ALA A 306 18.79 -10.03 23.09
CA ALA A 306 19.54 -9.48 24.23
C ALA A 306 20.09 -8.07 23.98
N GLU A 307 20.17 -7.61 22.73
CA GLU A 307 20.81 -6.35 22.38
C GLU A 307 19.90 -5.36 21.62
N GLY A 308 18.83 -5.83 20.97
CA GLY A 308 17.91 -5.01 20.18
C GLY A 308 17.17 -3.96 21.02
N ASN A 309 17.19 -2.70 20.57
CA ASN A 309 16.40 -1.62 21.15
C ASN A 309 15.15 -1.31 20.32
N ILE A 310 15.24 -1.46 19.01
CA ILE A 310 14.14 -1.22 18.06
C ILE A 310 14.07 -2.42 17.13
N TYR A 311 12.88 -2.95 16.95
CA TYR A 311 12.59 -4.06 16.05
C TYR A 311 11.64 -3.58 14.96
N VAL A 312 12.00 -3.84 13.69
CA VAL A 312 11.24 -3.43 12.52
C VAL A 312 10.96 -4.64 11.66
N THR A 313 9.70 -5.03 11.50
CA THR A 313 9.32 -6.11 10.58
C THR A 313 8.99 -5.57 9.20
N CYS A 314 9.43 -6.26 8.15
CA CYS A 314 9.27 -5.84 6.76
C CYS A 314 9.37 -7.01 5.77
N THR A 315 8.84 -8.18 6.16
CA THR A 315 8.99 -9.43 5.40
C THR A 315 7.80 -9.73 4.48
N GLY A 316 6.63 -9.14 4.76
CA GLY A 316 5.37 -9.52 4.12
C GLY A 316 4.87 -10.93 4.49
N ASN A 317 5.41 -11.51 5.57
CA ASN A 317 5.07 -12.84 6.06
C ASN A 317 4.27 -12.71 7.38
N CYS A 318 4.15 -13.76 8.16
CA CYS A 318 3.49 -13.75 9.45
C CYS A 318 4.41 -14.26 10.57
N ASP A 319 4.06 -13.93 11.83
CA ASP A 319 4.71 -14.46 13.04
C ASP A 319 6.25 -14.24 13.08
N ILE A 320 6.71 -13.12 12.57
CA ILE A 320 8.15 -12.75 12.58
C ILE A 320 8.58 -12.37 14.00
N ILE A 321 7.76 -11.57 14.69
CA ILE A 321 7.93 -11.27 16.12
C ILE A 321 6.81 -12.00 16.89
N THR A 322 7.21 -13.05 17.59
CA THR A 322 6.28 -13.86 18.39
C THR A 322 6.13 -13.32 19.81
N LEU A 323 5.14 -13.82 20.56
CA LEU A 323 4.98 -13.50 21.98
C LEU A 323 6.24 -13.88 22.78
N GLU A 324 6.82 -15.05 22.48
CA GLU A 324 8.04 -15.55 23.14
C GLU A 324 9.26 -14.65 22.86
N HIS A 325 9.31 -13.98 21.70
CA HIS A 325 10.31 -12.95 21.43
C HIS A 325 10.07 -11.71 22.30
N MET A 326 8.83 -11.23 22.35
CA MET A 326 8.44 -10.03 23.10
C MET A 326 8.71 -10.17 24.60
N GLU A 327 8.44 -11.36 25.17
CA GLU A 327 8.73 -11.71 26.58
C GLU A 327 10.23 -11.70 26.92
N ARG A 328 11.12 -11.78 25.92
CA ARG A 328 12.58 -11.85 26.09
C ARG A 328 13.29 -10.61 25.59
N MET A 329 12.59 -9.64 25.04
CA MET A 329 13.16 -8.36 24.63
C MET A 329 13.66 -7.57 25.82
N ARG A 330 14.55 -6.65 25.55
CA ARG A 330 15.03 -5.72 26.58
C ARG A 330 13.89 -4.82 27.04
N ASP A 331 13.99 -4.38 28.31
CA ASP A 331 13.09 -3.34 28.81
C ASP A 331 13.14 -2.08 27.93
N GLN A 332 11.99 -1.50 27.67
CA GLN A 332 11.77 -0.34 26.80
C GLN A 332 12.12 -0.58 25.32
N ALA A 333 12.10 -1.83 24.85
CA ALA A 333 12.24 -2.11 23.44
C ALA A 333 11.03 -1.56 22.65
N ILE A 334 11.29 -1.04 21.44
CA ILE A 334 10.27 -0.54 20.52
C ILE A 334 10.08 -1.57 19.43
N VAL A 335 8.84 -1.96 19.17
CA VAL A 335 8.47 -2.91 18.13
C VAL A 335 7.51 -2.25 17.15
N CYS A 336 7.84 -2.28 15.88
CA CYS A 336 7.02 -1.72 14.82
C CYS A 336 7.10 -2.54 13.54
N ASN A 337 6.08 -2.37 12.70
CA ASN A 337 5.98 -3.00 11.39
C ASN A 337 5.93 -1.93 10.30
N ILE A 338 6.54 -2.20 9.17
CA ILE A 338 6.44 -1.39 7.95
C ILE A 338 6.00 -2.25 6.75
N GLY A 339 5.69 -3.53 6.98
CA GLY A 339 4.99 -4.39 6.04
C GLY A 339 3.50 -4.03 5.97
N HIS A 340 2.84 -4.43 4.89
CA HIS A 340 1.47 -3.98 4.61
C HIS A 340 0.44 -4.41 5.68
N PHE A 341 0.48 -5.66 6.14
CA PHE A 341 -0.45 -6.20 7.12
C PHE A 341 0.15 -6.31 8.54
N ASP A 342 -0.73 -6.43 9.52
CA ASP A 342 -0.40 -6.47 10.95
C ASP A 342 -0.05 -7.88 11.48
N ASN A 343 0.05 -8.89 10.62
CA ASN A 343 0.29 -10.28 11.00
C ASN A 343 1.77 -10.65 11.20
N GLU A 344 2.70 -9.75 10.92
CA GLU A 344 4.14 -9.96 11.17
C GLU A 344 4.47 -9.96 12.66
N ILE A 345 3.69 -9.26 13.49
CA ILE A 345 3.81 -9.21 14.95
C ILE A 345 2.60 -9.93 15.55
N GLN A 346 2.81 -10.87 16.46
CA GLN A 346 1.74 -11.66 17.07
C GLN A 346 0.89 -10.85 18.06
N MET A 347 0.21 -9.82 17.59
CA MET A 347 -0.62 -8.92 18.41
C MET A 347 -1.75 -9.66 19.13
N ALA A 348 -2.46 -10.56 18.43
CA ALA A 348 -3.56 -11.31 19.03
C ALA A 348 -3.12 -12.21 20.20
N ARG A 349 -1.88 -12.73 20.18
CA ARG A 349 -1.32 -13.48 21.32
C ARG A 349 -0.87 -12.54 22.43
N LEU A 350 -0.27 -11.40 22.09
CA LEU A 350 0.14 -10.39 23.07
C LEU A 350 -1.07 -9.85 23.86
N GLU A 351 -2.16 -9.53 23.19
CA GLU A 351 -3.40 -9.03 23.82
C GLU A 351 -4.07 -10.05 24.73
N LYS A 352 -3.93 -11.35 24.44
CA LYS A 352 -4.43 -12.44 25.26
C LYS A 352 -3.45 -12.88 26.36
N SER A 353 -2.25 -12.32 26.40
CA SER A 353 -1.21 -12.65 27.39
C SER A 353 -1.49 -12.01 28.75
N ASN A 354 -0.58 -12.24 29.71
CA ASN A 354 -0.61 -11.59 31.01
C ASN A 354 0.05 -10.20 31.02
N ALA A 355 0.46 -9.67 29.86
CA ALA A 355 1.03 -8.33 29.77
C ALA A 355 -0.09 -7.27 29.90
N VAL A 356 0.19 -6.20 30.65
CA VAL A 356 -0.76 -5.10 30.88
C VAL A 356 -0.54 -4.02 29.83
N LYS A 357 -1.56 -3.80 28.99
CA LYS A 357 -1.56 -2.71 27.99
C LYS A 357 -1.83 -1.37 28.67
N THR A 358 -1.02 -0.37 28.35
CA THR A 358 -1.21 1.05 28.68
C THR A 358 -1.02 1.88 27.43
N THR A 359 -2.06 2.52 26.93
CA THR A 359 -1.97 3.46 25.80
C THR A 359 -1.32 4.75 26.26
N ILE A 360 -0.15 5.06 25.71
CA ILE A 360 0.62 6.28 26.05
C ILE A 360 0.04 7.50 25.29
N LYS A 361 -0.21 7.32 24.02
CA LYS A 361 -0.88 8.26 23.11
C LYS A 361 -1.44 7.49 21.91
N PRO A 362 -2.27 8.08 21.04
CA PRO A 362 -2.75 7.38 19.85
C PRO A 362 -1.59 6.72 19.09
N GLN A 363 -1.77 5.44 18.72
CA GLN A 363 -0.82 4.60 17.98
C GLN A 363 0.49 4.24 18.76
N VAL A 364 0.53 4.46 20.08
CA VAL A 364 1.68 4.10 20.93
C VAL A 364 1.18 3.40 22.18
N ASP A 365 1.31 2.09 22.22
CA ASP A 365 0.92 1.25 23.34
C ASP A 365 2.13 0.64 24.03
N MET A 366 2.15 0.70 25.36
CA MET A 366 3.12 0.02 26.21
C MET A 366 2.51 -1.25 26.76
N TYR A 367 3.23 -2.35 26.66
CA TYR A 367 2.86 -3.63 27.27
C TYR A 367 3.86 -3.98 28.36
N THR A 368 3.40 -4.06 29.61
CA THR A 368 4.24 -4.41 30.78
C THR A 368 4.01 -5.87 31.12
N PHE A 369 5.06 -6.66 31.09
CA PHE A 369 5.06 -8.09 31.43
C PHE A 369 5.10 -8.34 32.94
N PRO A 370 4.75 -9.56 33.42
CA PRO A 370 4.70 -9.88 34.86
C PRO A 370 6.04 -9.74 35.59
N ASP A 371 7.18 -9.83 34.91
CA ASP A 371 8.52 -9.64 35.46
C ASP A 371 8.91 -8.16 35.63
N GLY A 372 8.07 -7.25 35.13
CA GLY A 372 8.21 -5.80 35.23
C GLY A 372 8.86 -5.12 34.03
N HIS A 373 9.42 -5.87 33.06
CA HIS A 373 9.90 -5.23 31.82
C HIS A 373 8.72 -4.82 30.94
N SER A 374 8.93 -3.78 30.11
CA SER A 374 7.92 -3.25 29.21
C SER A 374 8.47 -3.11 27.80
N ILE A 375 7.58 -3.23 26.80
CA ILE A 375 7.88 -2.93 25.40
C ILE A 375 6.86 -1.94 24.86
N PHE A 376 7.23 -1.20 23.82
CA PHE A 376 6.30 -0.33 23.08
C PHE A 376 5.94 -0.97 21.75
N ILE A 377 4.64 -1.05 21.47
CA ILE A 377 4.13 -1.44 20.17
C ILE A 377 3.61 -0.18 19.46
N LEU A 378 4.06 0.04 18.23
CA LEU A 378 3.65 1.18 17.42
C LEU A 378 2.57 0.77 16.42
N ALA A 379 1.57 1.64 16.25
CA ALA A 379 0.44 1.48 15.31
C ALA A 379 -0.26 0.11 15.43
N GLU A 380 -0.31 -0.45 16.65
CA GLU A 380 -0.91 -1.79 16.91
C GLU A 380 -0.36 -2.89 15.99
N GLY A 381 0.93 -2.83 15.62
CA GLY A 381 1.57 -3.77 14.70
C GLY A 381 1.29 -3.49 13.21
N ARG A 382 0.49 -2.49 12.88
CA ARG A 382 0.22 -2.04 11.50
C ARG A 382 1.35 -1.14 10.98
N LEU A 383 1.20 -0.61 9.77
CA LEU A 383 2.16 0.27 9.11
C LEU A 383 2.55 1.48 9.97
N VAL A 384 3.76 1.47 10.53
CA VAL A 384 4.25 2.54 11.44
C VAL A 384 4.38 3.89 10.74
N ASN A 385 4.78 3.90 9.48
CA ASN A 385 4.96 5.12 8.69
C ASN A 385 3.65 5.85 8.38
N LEU A 386 2.55 5.14 8.27
CA LEU A 386 1.21 5.70 8.03
C LEU A 386 0.40 5.85 9.32
N GLY A 387 0.51 4.89 10.24
CA GLY A 387 -0.17 4.95 11.53
C GLY A 387 0.37 6.07 12.41
N CYS A 388 1.68 6.20 12.52
CA CYS A 388 2.35 7.18 13.40
C CYS A 388 2.83 8.44 12.67
N ALA A 389 2.84 8.47 11.33
CA ALA A 389 3.27 9.60 10.52
C ALA A 389 2.35 9.79 9.29
N THR A 390 2.89 10.27 8.19
CA THR A 390 2.15 10.65 6.98
C THR A 390 2.48 9.80 5.75
N GLY A 391 3.25 8.73 5.93
CA GLY A 391 3.64 7.79 4.86
C GLY A 391 4.85 8.25 4.06
N HIS A 392 4.92 7.80 2.82
CA HIS A 392 6.05 8.08 1.93
C HIS A 392 6.04 9.52 1.41
N PRO A 393 7.22 10.10 1.10
CA PRO A 393 7.31 11.44 0.55
C PRO A 393 6.69 11.54 -0.85
N SER A 394 6.21 12.72 -1.20
CA SER A 394 5.43 12.98 -2.41
C SER A 394 6.15 12.57 -3.70
N PHE A 395 7.46 12.85 -3.82
CA PHE A 395 8.23 12.51 -5.03
C PHE A 395 8.26 11.00 -5.29
N VAL A 396 8.42 10.20 -4.24
CA VAL A 396 8.39 8.73 -4.36
C VAL A 396 7.00 8.24 -4.78
N MET A 397 5.95 8.78 -4.17
CA MET A 397 4.58 8.42 -4.53
C MET A 397 4.20 8.91 -5.93
N SER A 398 4.84 9.97 -6.44
CA SER A 398 4.71 10.35 -7.85
C SER A 398 5.12 9.23 -8.79
N ASN A 399 6.20 8.50 -8.50
CA ASN A 399 6.62 7.34 -9.30
C ASN A 399 5.54 6.23 -9.27
N SER A 400 5.11 5.83 -8.08
CA SER A 400 4.09 4.79 -7.90
C SER A 400 2.77 5.15 -8.59
N PHE A 401 2.30 6.35 -8.39
CA PHE A 401 1.01 6.79 -8.92
C PHE A 401 1.02 7.12 -10.41
N THR A 402 2.17 7.48 -10.96
CA THR A 402 2.34 7.54 -12.42
C THR A 402 2.21 6.15 -13.03
N ASN A 403 2.81 5.11 -12.39
CA ASN A 403 2.61 3.71 -12.79
C ASN A 403 1.12 3.33 -12.73
N GLN A 404 0.40 3.72 -11.67
CA GLN A 404 -1.04 3.44 -11.54
C GLN A 404 -1.85 4.07 -12.68
N CYS A 405 -1.62 5.35 -13.00
CA CYS A 405 -2.31 6.00 -14.11
C CYS A 405 -2.06 5.30 -15.45
N LEU A 406 -0.79 4.94 -15.73
CA LEU A 406 -0.45 4.23 -16.96
C LEU A 406 -1.05 2.81 -16.99
N ALA A 407 -1.07 2.10 -15.85
CA ALA A 407 -1.70 0.79 -15.74
C ALA A 407 -3.21 0.84 -15.97
N GLN A 408 -3.91 1.85 -15.42
CA GLN A 408 -5.35 2.03 -15.65
C GLN A 408 -5.66 2.32 -17.12
N MET A 409 -4.84 3.14 -17.79
CA MET A 409 -4.98 3.39 -19.23
C MET A 409 -4.70 2.13 -20.05
N GLU A 410 -3.68 1.34 -19.70
CA GLU A 410 -3.34 0.08 -20.36
C GLU A 410 -4.48 -0.94 -20.26
N LEU A 411 -5.04 -1.14 -19.06
CA LEU A 411 -6.17 -2.02 -18.80
C LEU A 411 -7.43 -1.59 -19.58
N TRP A 412 -7.66 -0.29 -19.71
CA TRP A 412 -8.80 0.22 -20.42
C TRP A 412 -8.70 0.11 -21.93
N GLN A 413 -7.52 0.44 -22.47
CA GLN A 413 -7.31 0.56 -23.93
C GLN A 413 -6.98 -0.79 -24.58
N LYS A 414 -6.37 -1.72 -23.85
CA LYS A 414 -5.99 -3.02 -24.38
C LYS A 414 -6.96 -4.11 -23.92
N LYS A 415 -7.19 -5.07 -24.81
CA LYS A 415 -7.92 -6.28 -24.47
C LYS A 415 -6.89 -7.32 -23.99
N LEU A 416 -6.73 -7.40 -22.66
CA LEU A 416 -5.90 -8.41 -22.05
C LEU A 416 -6.74 -9.63 -21.67
N GLU A 417 -6.15 -10.82 -21.78
CA GLU A 417 -6.75 -12.05 -21.24
C GLU A 417 -6.62 -12.05 -19.70
N VAL A 418 -7.42 -12.87 -19.02
CA VAL A 418 -7.35 -13.00 -17.57
C VAL A 418 -5.95 -13.53 -17.17
N GLY A 419 -5.29 -12.79 -16.29
CA GLY A 419 -3.93 -13.12 -15.83
C GLY A 419 -3.30 -11.95 -15.11
N VAL A 420 -2.16 -12.19 -14.46
CA VAL A 420 -1.37 -11.16 -13.77
C VAL A 420 -0.21 -10.73 -14.66
N TYR A 421 -0.19 -9.45 -15.00
CA TYR A 421 0.79 -8.82 -15.89
C TYR A 421 1.63 -7.82 -15.12
N ARG A 422 2.81 -7.52 -15.61
CA ARG A 422 3.61 -6.35 -15.22
C ARG A 422 3.39 -5.24 -16.20
N LEU A 423 3.61 -4.00 -15.76
CA LEU A 423 3.61 -2.86 -16.67
C LEU A 423 4.72 -3.07 -17.71
N PRO A 424 4.45 -2.92 -19.01
CA PRO A 424 5.46 -3.06 -20.07
C PRO A 424 6.68 -2.17 -19.83
N LYS A 425 7.88 -2.66 -20.17
CA LYS A 425 9.15 -1.98 -19.90
C LYS A 425 9.22 -0.56 -20.45
N HIS A 426 8.66 -0.32 -21.61
CA HIS A 426 8.62 1.02 -22.19
C HIS A 426 7.77 2.02 -21.38
N LEU A 427 6.73 1.54 -20.68
CA LEU A 427 5.92 2.37 -19.77
C LEU A 427 6.63 2.58 -18.43
N ASP A 428 7.35 1.58 -17.93
CA ASP A 428 8.19 1.72 -16.74
C ASP A 428 9.32 2.76 -16.98
N GLU A 429 9.95 2.76 -18.17
CA GLU A 429 10.90 3.80 -18.58
C GLU A 429 10.23 5.17 -18.77
N GLU A 430 9.00 5.21 -19.30
CA GLU A 430 8.22 6.46 -19.42
C GLU A 430 7.99 7.12 -18.07
N VAL A 431 7.64 6.33 -17.04
CA VAL A 431 7.53 6.83 -15.66
C VAL A 431 8.81 7.53 -15.23
N ALA A 432 9.97 6.90 -15.44
CA ALA A 432 11.25 7.51 -15.10
C ALA A 432 11.47 8.83 -15.87
N ARG A 433 11.26 8.84 -17.20
CA ARG A 433 11.44 10.02 -18.04
C ARG A 433 10.60 11.21 -17.57
N LEU A 434 9.35 10.98 -17.18
CA LEU A 434 8.44 12.02 -16.68
C LEU A 434 8.92 12.70 -15.39
N HIS A 435 9.91 12.13 -14.69
CA HIS A 435 10.47 12.68 -13.45
C HIS A 435 11.84 13.36 -13.66
N LEU A 436 12.58 13.01 -14.72
CA LEU A 436 13.98 13.44 -14.90
C LEU A 436 14.13 14.95 -15.08
N ASP A 437 13.23 15.58 -15.83
CA ASP A 437 13.28 17.02 -16.09
C ASP A 437 13.22 17.83 -14.79
N ASN A 438 12.39 17.40 -13.83
CA ASN A 438 12.26 18.06 -12.53
C ASN A 438 13.53 17.98 -11.68
N LEU A 439 14.36 16.96 -11.93
CA LEU A 439 15.64 16.75 -11.24
C LEU A 439 16.81 17.40 -11.98
N GLY A 440 16.58 18.03 -13.14
CA GLY A 440 17.61 18.59 -13.96
C GLY A 440 18.57 17.53 -14.53
N VAL A 441 18.08 16.33 -14.77
CA VAL A 441 18.88 15.21 -15.31
C VAL A 441 18.95 15.29 -16.82
N GLU A 442 20.16 15.28 -17.35
CA GLU A 442 20.44 15.18 -18.78
C GLU A 442 20.85 13.73 -19.12
N LEU A 443 20.04 13.05 -19.93
CA LEU A 443 20.34 11.70 -20.38
C LEU A 443 21.34 11.73 -21.56
N THR A 444 22.27 10.79 -21.53
CA THR A 444 23.11 10.50 -22.71
C THR A 444 22.26 9.83 -23.79
N HIS A 445 22.38 10.29 -25.03
CA HIS A 445 21.71 9.67 -26.16
C HIS A 445 22.62 8.65 -26.84
N LEU A 446 22.06 7.51 -27.26
CA LEU A 446 22.77 6.53 -28.04
C LEU A 446 22.92 7.04 -29.50
N THR A 447 24.10 6.81 -30.07
CA THR A 447 24.23 6.87 -31.52
C THR A 447 23.72 5.57 -32.13
N GLN A 448 23.33 5.56 -33.41
CA GLN A 448 22.89 4.33 -34.11
C GLN A 448 23.92 3.23 -33.97
N LYS A 449 25.22 3.53 -34.11
CA LYS A 449 26.30 2.55 -33.93
C LYS A 449 26.32 1.92 -32.53
N GLN A 450 26.04 2.69 -31.50
CA GLN A 450 25.98 2.19 -30.11
C GLN A 450 24.72 1.34 -29.89
N ALA A 451 23.59 1.80 -30.42
CA ALA A 451 22.31 1.07 -30.34
C ALA A 451 22.43 -0.29 -31.03
N ASP A 452 22.98 -0.35 -32.24
CA ASP A 452 23.24 -1.56 -33.00
C ASP A 452 24.21 -2.50 -32.28
N TYR A 453 25.26 -1.96 -31.63
CA TYR A 453 26.26 -2.75 -30.92
C TYR A 453 25.67 -3.50 -29.72
N ILE A 454 24.78 -2.86 -28.99
CA ILE A 454 24.13 -3.47 -27.79
C ILE A 454 22.76 -4.10 -28.10
N GLY A 455 22.26 -3.95 -29.33
CA GLY A 455 21.03 -4.59 -29.79
C GLY A 455 19.75 -4.01 -29.17
N VAL A 456 19.71 -2.69 -28.96
CA VAL A 456 18.52 -1.97 -28.45
C VAL A 456 18.13 -0.82 -29.36
N PRO A 457 16.88 -0.34 -29.35
CA PRO A 457 16.49 0.90 -30.03
C PRO A 457 17.22 2.12 -29.45
N GLU A 458 17.46 3.17 -30.25
CA GLU A 458 18.08 4.41 -29.78
C GLU A 458 17.31 5.07 -28.62
N GLU A 459 15.98 4.97 -28.63
CA GLU A 459 15.08 5.57 -27.65
C GLU A 459 14.59 4.59 -26.55
N GLY A 460 15.14 3.39 -26.53
CA GLY A 460 14.75 2.34 -25.57
C GLY A 460 13.57 1.47 -26.06
N PRO A 461 13.09 0.54 -25.26
CA PRO A 461 13.60 0.21 -23.92
C PRO A 461 15.04 -0.33 -23.94
N TYR A 462 15.84 0.12 -22.97
CA TYR A 462 17.28 -0.20 -22.92
C TYR A 462 17.59 -1.55 -22.26
N LYS A 463 16.61 -2.16 -21.61
CA LYS A 463 16.72 -3.45 -20.92
C LYS A 463 15.59 -4.37 -21.34
N ALA A 464 15.86 -5.69 -21.32
CA ALA A 464 14.84 -6.70 -21.58
C ALA A 464 13.70 -6.65 -20.54
N GLU A 465 12.51 -7.13 -20.91
CA GLU A 465 11.31 -7.13 -20.09
C GLU A 465 11.50 -7.78 -18.70
N HIS A 466 12.35 -8.80 -18.60
CA HIS A 466 12.61 -9.52 -17.34
C HIS A 466 13.66 -8.83 -16.45
N TYR A 467 14.37 -7.81 -16.93
CA TYR A 467 15.45 -7.18 -16.16
C TYR A 467 14.91 -6.37 -14.97
N ARG A 468 15.51 -6.58 -13.81
CA ARG A 468 15.20 -5.92 -12.53
C ARG A 468 16.46 -5.22 -12.01
N TYR A 469 16.50 -3.93 -12.01
CA TYR A 469 17.63 -3.08 -11.55
C TYR A 469 18.13 -3.42 -10.16
#